data_fd46e4aa58b5815578ed54116d94bfda
#
_entry.id   fd46e4aa58b5815578ed54116d94bfda
#
_cell.length_a   1.000
_cell.length_b   1.000
_cell.length_c   1.000
_cell.angle_alpha   90.00
_cell.angle_beta   90.00
_cell.angle_gamma   90.00
#
_symmetry.space_group_name_H-M   'P 1'
#
loop_
_entity.id
_entity.type
_entity.pdbx_description
1 polymer ?
#
loop_
_entity_poly.entity_id
_entity_poly.type
_entity_poly.pdbx_seq_one_letter_code
_entity_poly.pdbx_strand_id
1 'polypeptide(L)'
;MIDFHCHLLPGLDDGPETIDDSVEMAAALQKAGYSLVYCTPHMKKSVYEADNQAVRASLVALQTRLNNENIDLQILPGREYYLDEFFFEYLKNPLPLGETNLIMMEIPRHLPLEFIKETCFRIKCSGFIPMIAHPEREDLFTVPQKKTNDRLRFFKTERKTEKSELLTYLIDLGCAFQGNLGSFLGLYGQRAQKTANSLKKMEVYTHFGTDLHSRAGIKYLDRRLDD
;
A
#
# COMPACT_ATOMS: atom_id res chain seq x y z
N MET A 1 -5.60 6.89 -14.24
CA MET A 1 -5.70 6.14 -12.96
C MET A 1 -4.80 6.79 -11.92
N ILE A 2 -5.05 6.51 -10.62
CA ILE A 2 -4.21 6.98 -9.49
C ILE A 2 -3.54 5.76 -8.87
N ASP A 3 -2.23 5.85 -8.62
CA ASP A 3 -1.47 4.87 -7.85
C ASP A 3 -1.22 5.42 -6.44
N PHE A 4 -1.77 4.76 -5.43
CA PHE A 4 -1.65 5.20 -4.04
C PHE A 4 -0.43 4.65 -3.31
N HIS A 5 0.36 3.77 -3.95
CA HIS A 5 1.52 3.13 -3.34
C HIS A 5 2.56 2.75 -4.40
N CYS A 6 3.67 3.47 -4.43
CA CYS A 6 4.75 3.24 -5.38
C CYS A 6 6.09 3.75 -4.84
N HIS A 7 7.17 2.97 -4.98
CA HIS A 7 8.53 3.33 -4.59
C HIS A 7 9.27 3.88 -5.81
N LEU A 8 8.90 5.09 -6.22
CA LEU A 8 9.39 5.71 -7.46
C LEU A 8 10.57 6.65 -7.25
N LEU A 9 10.83 7.11 -6.01
CA LEU A 9 11.90 8.07 -5.72
C LEU A 9 13.26 7.39 -5.63
N PRO A 10 14.29 7.87 -6.36
CA PRO A 10 15.58 7.18 -6.42
C PRO A 10 16.38 7.29 -5.13
N GLY A 11 17.01 6.20 -4.72
CA GLY A 11 18.03 6.16 -3.68
C GLY A 11 17.55 6.43 -2.26
N LEU A 12 16.24 6.32 -1.98
CA LEU A 12 15.68 6.57 -0.65
C LEU A 12 15.38 5.28 0.14
N ASP A 13 15.09 4.20 -0.55
CA ASP A 13 14.73 2.90 0.00
C ASP A 13 15.14 1.75 -0.97
N ASP A 14 14.42 0.64 -0.99
CA ASP A 14 14.59 -0.49 -1.91
C ASP A 14 13.90 -0.30 -3.28
N GLY A 15 13.50 0.92 -3.58
CA GLY A 15 13.04 1.34 -4.89
C GLY A 15 14.21 1.50 -5.89
N PRO A 16 14.04 2.31 -6.96
CA PRO A 16 15.08 2.54 -7.96
C PRO A 16 16.33 3.19 -7.36
N GLU A 17 17.50 2.74 -7.80
CA GLU A 17 18.77 3.32 -7.34
C GLU A 17 19.08 4.66 -8.02
N THR A 18 18.68 4.82 -9.30
CA THR A 18 19.00 5.99 -10.10
C THR A 18 17.73 6.72 -10.57
N ILE A 19 17.93 8.02 -10.90
CA ILE A 19 16.84 8.81 -11.46
C ILE A 19 16.40 8.30 -12.86
N ASP A 20 17.32 7.70 -13.61
CA ASP A 20 17.01 7.14 -14.93
C ASP A 20 16.11 5.89 -14.79
N ASP A 21 16.34 5.05 -13.78
CA ASP A 21 15.45 3.93 -13.45
C ASP A 21 14.04 4.44 -13.07
N SER A 22 13.97 5.51 -12.26
CA SER A 22 12.72 6.15 -11.87
C SER A 22 11.95 6.69 -13.07
N VAL A 23 12.65 7.33 -14.02
CA VAL A 23 12.05 7.85 -15.27
C VAL A 23 11.49 6.72 -16.12
N GLU A 24 12.23 5.62 -16.28
CA GLU A 24 11.75 4.45 -17.02
C GLU A 24 10.49 3.84 -16.37
N MET A 25 10.47 3.74 -15.03
CA MET A 25 9.30 3.28 -14.28
C MET A 25 8.11 4.24 -14.44
N ALA A 26 8.34 5.55 -14.36
CA ALA A 26 7.32 6.59 -14.53
C ALA A 26 6.70 6.56 -15.93
N ALA A 27 7.52 6.43 -16.98
CA ALA A 27 7.06 6.31 -18.36
C ALA A 27 6.18 5.05 -18.54
N ALA A 28 6.56 3.94 -17.90
CA ALA A 28 5.75 2.71 -17.94
C ALA A 28 4.41 2.87 -17.21
N LEU A 29 4.39 3.56 -16.06
CA LEU A 29 3.16 3.88 -15.33
C LEU A 29 2.23 4.77 -16.17
N GLN A 30 2.77 5.84 -16.79
CA GLN A 30 2.01 6.69 -17.71
C GLN A 30 1.42 5.86 -18.87
N LYS A 31 2.23 5.00 -19.51
CA LYS A 31 1.79 4.12 -20.58
C LYS A 31 0.68 3.16 -20.16
N ALA A 32 0.73 2.68 -18.92
CA ALA A 32 -0.32 1.84 -18.32
C ALA A 32 -1.59 2.63 -17.96
N GLY A 33 -1.60 3.97 -18.14
CA GLY A 33 -2.74 4.86 -17.94
C GLY A 33 -2.82 5.50 -16.54
N TYR A 34 -1.73 5.48 -15.77
CA TYR A 34 -1.65 6.28 -14.55
C TYR A 34 -1.37 7.74 -14.89
N SER A 35 -2.07 8.66 -14.22
CA SER A 35 -1.90 10.11 -14.35
C SER A 35 -1.39 10.76 -13.06
N LEU A 36 -1.50 10.03 -11.94
CA LEU A 36 -1.06 10.47 -10.62
C LEU A 36 -0.47 9.29 -9.85
N VAL A 37 0.67 9.50 -9.20
CA VAL A 37 1.35 8.52 -8.34
C VAL A 37 1.71 9.16 -7.01
N TYR A 38 1.33 8.54 -5.92
CA TYR A 38 1.86 8.84 -4.59
C TYR A 38 3.17 8.07 -4.41
N CYS A 39 4.28 8.80 -4.31
CA CYS A 39 5.59 8.23 -4.02
C CYS A 39 5.69 7.97 -2.52
N THR A 40 5.78 6.71 -2.13
CA THR A 40 5.69 6.26 -0.75
C THR A 40 6.95 5.52 -0.29
N PRO A 41 8.15 6.18 -0.33
CA PRO A 41 9.36 5.50 0.11
C PRO A 41 9.23 5.08 1.57
N HIS A 42 9.83 3.94 1.90
CA HIS A 42 9.85 3.41 3.25
C HIS A 42 10.42 4.40 4.28
N MET A 43 9.86 4.37 5.49
CA MET A 43 10.45 4.92 6.71
C MET A 43 10.58 3.80 7.73
N LYS A 44 11.79 3.32 7.94
CA LYS A 44 12.10 2.21 8.83
C LYS A 44 13.42 2.46 9.55
N LYS A 45 13.37 2.50 10.87
CA LYS A 45 14.54 2.78 11.71
C LYS A 45 15.70 1.84 11.40
N SER A 46 16.90 2.41 11.29
CA SER A 46 18.17 1.72 11.00
C SER A 46 18.23 1.02 9.64
N VAL A 47 17.26 1.23 8.76
CA VAL A 47 17.23 0.64 7.40
C VAL A 47 17.00 1.73 6.35
N TYR A 48 15.89 2.46 6.42
CA TYR A 48 15.51 3.53 5.50
C TYR A 48 15.10 4.76 6.30
N GLU A 49 16.04 5.71 6.47
CA GLU A 49 15.86 6.87 7.36
C GLU A 49 15.96 8.21 6.62
N ALA A 50 15.75 8.22 5.31
CA ALA A 50 15.68 9.49 4.57
C ALA A 50 14.58 10.38 5.19
N ASP A 51 14.90 11.62 5.55
CA ASP A 51 13.93 12.53 6.16
C ASP A 51 12.90 13.08 5.14
N ASN A 52 11.89 13.80 5.63
CA ASN A 52 10.85 14.35 4.77
C ASN A 52 11.39 15.42 3.80
N GLN A 53 12.50 16.10 4.14
CA GLN A 53 13.14 17.07 3.25
C GLN A 53 13.81 16.35 2.07
N ALA A 54 14.51 15.23 2.31
CA ALA A 54 15.11 14.40 1.27
C ALA A 54 14.05 13.86 0.32
N VAL A 55 12.90 13.38 0.84
CA VAL A 55 11.77 12.92 0.01
C VAL A 55 11.26 14.03 -0.89
N ARG A 56 11.01 15.22 -0.34
CA ARG A 56 10.52 16.37 -1.13
C ARG A 56 11.54 16.82 -2.16
N ALA A 57 12.82 16.85 -1.83
CA ALA A 57 13.89 17.21 -2.76
C ALA A 57 14.00 16.20 -3.92
N SER A 58 13.96 14.90 -3.62
CA SER A 58 13.98 13.83 -4.62
C SER A 58 12.74 13.91 -5.54
N LEU A 59 11.57 14.17 -4.95
CA LEU A 59 10.32 14.34 -5.70
C LEU A 59 10.40 15.52 -6.69
N VAL A 60 10.90 16.68 -6.26
CA VAL A 60 11.06 17.85 -7.12
C VAL A 60 12.05 17.57 -8.26
N ALA A 61 13.16 16.90 -7.96
CA ALA A 61 14.16 16.53 -8.96
C ALA A 61 13.56 15.57 -10.01
N LEU A 62 12.84 14.54 -9.56
CA LEU A 62 12.20 13.57 -10.46
C LEU A 62 11.09 14.24 -11.28
N GLN A 63 10.19 15.03 -10.67
CA GLN A 63 9.12 15.71 -11.42
C GLN A 63 9.69 16.65 -12.49
N THR A 64 10.78 17.36 -12.17
CA THR A 64 11.47 18.22 -13.15
C THR A 64 12.00 17.40 -14.33
N ARG A 65 12.60 16.24 -14.04
CA ARG A 65 13.10 15.34 -15.08
C ARG A 65 11.97 14.78 -15.95
N LEU A 66 10.85 14.35 -15.35
CA LEU A 66 9.67 13.86 -16.07
C LEU A 66 9.11 14.92 -17.03
N ASN A 67 8.99 16.17 -16.56
CA ASN A 67 8.52 17.30 -17.37
C ASN A 67 9.45 17.56 -18.57
N ASN A 68 10.77 17.52 -18.36
CA ASN A 68 11.77 17.72 -19.43
C ASN A 68 11.74 16.60 -20.49
N GLU A 69 11.30 15.40 -20.12
CA GLU A 69 11.16 14.26 -21.02
C GLU A 69 9.74 14.10 -21.57
N ASN A 70 8.85 15.07 -21.31
CA ASN A 70 7.44 15.07 -21.74
C ASN A 70 6.67 13.84 -21.24
N ILE A 71 7.00 13.34 -20.04
CA ILE A 71 6.26 12.28 -19.34
C ILE A 71 5.16 12.97 -18.52
N ASP A 72 3.90 12.85 -18.99
CA ASP A 72 2.73 13.44 -18.34
C ASP A 72 2.25 12.56 -17.18
N LEU A 73 3.04 12.54 -16.12
CA LEU A 73 2.75 11.84 -14.86
C LEU A 73 2.98 12.81 -13.70
N GLN A 74 1.92 13.11 -12.96
CA GLN A 74 2.05 13.86 -11.71
C GLN A 74 2.51 12.93 -10.60
N ILE A 75 3.49 13.37 -9.81
CA ILE A 75 3.92 12.65 -8.62
C ILE A 75 3.71 13.50 -7.37
N LEU A 76 3.22 12.88 -6.31
CA LEU A 76 2.97 13.51 -5.01
C LEU A 76 3.74 12.80 -3.91
N PRO A 77 4.16 13.53 -2.85
CA PRO A 77 4.89 12.92 -1.74
C PRO A 77 3.99 12.09 -0.86
N GLY A 78 4.58 11.11 -0.21
CA GLY A 78 3.99 10.28 0.83
C GLY A 78 5.07 9.48 1.54
N ARG A 79 4.65 8.60 2.41
CA ARG A 79 5.51 7.64 3.11
C ARG A 79 4.78 6.34 3.32
N GLU A 80 5.52 5.22 3.22
CA GLU A 80 5.14 3.96 3.83
C GLU A 80 5.92 3.80 5.13
N TYR A 81 5.23 4.00 6.26
CA TYR A 81 5.81 3.87 7.57
C TYR A 81 5.79 2.42 8.04
N TYR A 82 6.95 1.86 8.34
CA TYR A 82 7.02 0.56 8.99
C TYR A 82 6.56 0.67 10.44
N LEU A 83 5.59 -0.13 10.85
CA LEU A 83 5.05 -0.10 12.21
C LEU A 83 5.99 -0.83 13.18
N ASP A 84 6.72 -0.06 13.96
CA ASP A 84 7.65 -0.50 15.00
C ASP A 84 7.54 0.38 16.26
N GLU A 85 8.42 0.17 17.23
CA GLU A 85 8.48 0.97 18.46
C GLU A 85 8.82 2.45 18.24
N PHE A 86 9.43 2.81 17.10
CA PHE A 86 9.79 4.17 16.73
C PHE A 86 8.68 4.92 15.99
N PHE A 87 7.59 4.24 15.66
CA PHE A 87 6.52 4.79 14.82
C PHE A 87 5.99 6.14 15.32
N PHE A 88 5.84 6.30 16.64
CA PHE A 88 5.36 7.56 17.23
C PHE A 88 6.36 8.72 17.15
N GLU A 89 7.65 8.44 16.96
CA GLU A 89 8.65 9.47 16.66
C GLU A 89 8.42 10.05 15.26
N TYR A 90 8.08 9.20 14.29
CA TYR A 90 7.76 9.64 12.92
C TYR A 90 6.51 10.51 12.88
N LEU A 91 5.51 10.24 13.72
CA LEU A 91 4.29 11.02 13.81
C LEU A 91 4.46 12.43 14.42
N LYS A 92 5.64 12.78 14.93
CA LYS A 92 5.94 14.17 15.35
C LYS A 92 6.04 15.11 14.15
N ASN A 93 6.44 14.60 12.98
CA ASN A 93 6.50 15.33 11.71
C ASN A 93 6.09 14.40 10.57
N PRO A 94 4.81 14.02 10.49
CA PRO A 94 4.34 13.04 9.51
C PRO A 94 4.35 13.62 8.09
N LEU A 95 4.52 12.74 7.10
CA LEU A 95 4.32 13.04 5.68
C LEU A 95 3.14 12.22 5.16
N PRO A 96 1.93 12.79 5.14
CA PRO A 96 0.76 12.15 4.57
C PRO A 96 0.88 11.97 3.06
N LEU A 97 -0.04 11.23 2.45
CA LEU A 97 -0.13 11.10 1.01
C LEU A 97 -0.60 12.42 0.39
N GLY A 98 0.34 13.16 -0.21
CA GLY A 98 0.06 14.47 -0.81
C GLY A 98 -0.57 15.45 0.18
N GLU A 99 -1.71 16.01 -0.19
CA GLU A 99 -2.50 16.95 0.62
C GLU A 99 -3.64 16.26 1.40
N THR A 100 -3.64 14.92 1.42
CA THR A 100 -4.63 14.15 2.19
C THR A 100 -4.24 14.09 3.67
N ASN A 101 -5.11 13.51 4.49
CA ASN A 101 -4.82 13.16 5.87
C ASN A 101 -4.49 11.66 6.06
N LEU A 102 -4.15 10.95 4.98
CA LEU A 102 -3.84 9.52 5.00
C LEU A 102 -2.39 9.29 5.43
N ILE A 103 -2.19 8.51 6.48
CA ILE A 103 -0.88 8.00 6.92
C ILE A 103 -0.81 6.53 6.60
N MET A 104 -0.01 6.19 5.58
CA MET A 104 0.17 4.80 5.16
C MET A 104 1.16 4.11 6.09
N MET A 105 0.80 2.88 6.48
CA MET A 105 1.61 2.07 7.39
C MET A 105 1.64 0.60 6.95
N GLU A 106 2.84 0.03 6.92
CA GLU A 106 3.07 -1.41 6.77
C GLU A 106 3.07 -2.08 8.14
N ILE A 107 2.25 -3.11 8.32
CA ILE A 107 2.13 -3.86 9.59
C ILE A 107 2.95 -5.15 9.48
N PRO A 108 4.02 -5.32 10.27
CA PRO A 108 4.77 -6.58 10.29
C PRO A 108 3.99 -7.71 10.99
N ARG A 109 4.27 -8.95 10.56
CA ARG A 109 3.52 -10.18 10.93
C ARG A 109 3.45 -10.50 12.42
N HIS A 110 4.40 -10.02 13.20
CA HIS A 110 4.62 -10.46 14.59
C HIS A 110 4.14 -9.45 15.64
N LEU A 111 3.49 -8.35 15.21
CA LEU A 111 3.05 -7.33 16.15
C LEU A 111 1.82 -7.78 16.97
N PRO A 112 1.77 -7.43 18.26
CA PRO A 112 0.57 -7.62 19.08
C PRO A 112 -0.62 -6.84 18.51
N LEU A 113 -1.80 -7.47 18.49
CA LEU A 113 -3.02 -6.84 17.96
C LEU A 113 -3.37 -5.55 18.69
N GLU A 114 -3.15 -5.50 20.00
CA GLU A 114 -3.43 -4.31 20.82
C GLU A 114 -2.52 -3.14 20.45
N PHE A 115 -1.26 -3.39 20.08
CA PHE A 115 -0.36 -2.34 19.62
C PHE A 115 -0.83 -1.75 18.28
N ILE A 116 -1.33 -2.61 17.36
CA ILE A 116 -1.89 -2.16 16.09
C ILE A 116 -3.14 -1.31 16.33
N LYS A 117 -4.06 -1.77 17.17
CA LYS A 117 -5.30 -1.06 17.52
C LYS A 117 -5.00 0.30 18.15
N GLU A 118 -4.11 0.33 19.15
CA GLU A 118 -3.70 1.56 19.83
C GLU A 118 -3.07 2.55 18.86
N THR A 119 -2.16 2.07 17.99
CA THR A 119 -1.51 2.94 17.00
C THR A 119 -2.51 3.57 16.06
N CYS A 120 -3.42 2.78 15.48
CA CYS A 120 -4.46 3.31 14.60
C CYS A 120 -5.37 4.31 15.33
N PHE A 121 -5.74 4.02 16.57
CA PHE A 121 -6.55 4.94 17.39
C PHE A 121 -5.81 6.27 17.64
N ARG A 122 -4.53 6.24 17.99
CA ARG A 122 -3.72 7.45 18.20
C ARG A 122 -3.54 8.28 16.93
N ILE A 123 -3.35 7.65 15.77
CA ILE A 123 -3.33 8.35 14.47
C ILE A 123 -4.65 9.09 14.25
N LYS A 124 -5.80 8.43 14.50
CA LYS A 124 -7.12 9.07 14.40
C LYS A 124 -7.27 10.25 15.35
N CYS A 125 -6.85 10.11 16.60
CA CYS A 125 -6.89 11.20 17.59
C CYS A 125 -6.01 12.39 17.19
N SER A 126 -4.97 12.17 16.38
CA SER A 126 -4.10 13.22 15.85
C SER A 126 -4.66 13.89 14.57
N GLY A 127 -5.89 13.54 14.14
CA GLY A 127 -6.56 14.13 12.99
C GLY A 127 -6.21 13.47 11.64
N PHE A 128 -5.45 12.39 11.65
CA PHE A 128 -5.10 11.63 10.47
C PHE A 128 -5.98 10.37 10.31
N ILE A 129 -5.92 9.77 9.13
CA ILE A 129 -6.57 8.49 8.82
C ILE A 129 -5.47 7.44 8.62
N PRO A 130 -5.40 6.38 9.46
CA PRO A 130 -4.48 5.28 9.21
C PRO A 130 -4.85 4.58 7.91
N MET A 131 -3.90 4.37 7.02
CA MET A 131 -4.05 3.54 5.81
C MET A 131 -3.17 2.31 5.96
N ILE A 132 -3.79 1.14 5.98
CA ILE A 132 -3.07 -0.13 6.08
C ILE A 132 -2.60 -0.51 4.67
N ALA A 133 -1.28 -0.57 4.47
CA ALA A 133 -0.68 -1.02 3.22
C ALA A 133 -0.86 -2.54 3.07
N HIS A 134 -1.21 -2.98 1.87
CA HIS A 134 -1.29 -4.38 1.42
C HIS A 134 -1.66 -5.41 2.51
N PRO A 135 -2.80 -5.25 3.23
CA PRO A 135 -3.19 -6.13 4.34
C PRO A 135 -3.26 -7.60 3.93
N GLU A 136 -3.48 -7.88 2.65
CA GLU A 136 -3.54 -9.25 2.11
C GLU A 136 -2.22 -10.02 2.19
N ARG A 137 -1.11 -9.33 2.39
CA ARG A 137 0.19 -9.98 2.57
C ARG A 137 0.38 -10.52 3.99
N GLU A 138 -0.43 -10.02 4.94
CA GLU A 138 -0.29 -10.34 6.35
C GLU A 138 -1.30 -11.38 6.83
N ASP A 139 -0.83 -12.35 7.62
CA ASP A 139 -1.67 -13.44 8.15
C ASP A 139 -2.80 -12.92 9.04
N LEU A 140 -2.58 -11.77 9.69
CA LEU A 140 -3.54 -11.09 10.57
C LEU A 140 -4.87 -10.75 9.88
N PHE A 141 -4.84 -10.57 8.55
CA PHE A 141 -6.01 -10.23 7.74
C PHE A 141 -6.54 -11.42 6.93
N THR A 142 -5.97 -12.61 7.14
CA THR A 142 -6.46 -13.81 6.47
C THR A 142 -7.85 -14.16 7.00
N VAL A 143 -8.81 -14.21 6.12
CA VAL A 143 -10.19 -14.57 6.46
C VAL A 143 -10.31 -16.07 6.61
N PRO A 144 -10.70 -16.60 7.79
CA PRO A 144 -10.90 -18.01 7.98
C PRO A 144 -11.97 -18.55 7.03
N GLN A 145 -11.61 -19.49 6.17
CA GLN A 145 -12.61 -20.24 5.41
C GLN A 145 -13.17 -21.33 6.32
N LYS A 146 -14.45 -21.25 6.71
CA LYS A 146 -15.12 -22.38 7.37
C LYS A 146 -14.99 -23.61 6.48
N LYS A 147 -14.25 -24.63 6.94
CA LYS A 147 -14.27 -25.96 6.33
C LYS A 147 -15.67 -26.55 6.56
N THR A 148 -16.54 -26.44 5.58
CA THR A 148 -17.80 -27.19 5.62
C THR A 148 -17.49 -28.63 5.24
N ASN A 149 -17.55 -29.52 6.24
CA ASN A 149 -17.65 -30.98 6.01
C ASN A 149 -19.08 -31.33 5.55
N ASP A 150 -19.51 -30.73 4.45
CA ASP A 150 -20.86 -30.98 3.97
C ASP A 150 -20.83 -31.86 2.72
N ARG A 151 -21.15 -33.14 2.91
CA ARG A 151 -21.36 -34.11 1.83
C ARG A 151 -22.67 -33.91 1.06
N LEU A 152 -23.44 -32.85 1.34
CA LEU A 152 -24.73 -32.54 0.70
C LEU A 152 -24.69 -31.18 -0.01
N ARG A 153 -24.13 -31.17 -1.23
CA ARG A 153 -24.14 -30.05 -2.17
C ARG A 153 -25.43 -30.05 -2.99
N PHE A 154 -26.48 -29.38 -2.53
CA PHE A 154 -27.62 -29.09 -3.43
C PHE A 154 -28.15 -27.65 -3.40
N PHE A 155 -27.58 -26.77 -2.58
CA PHE A 155 -27.90 -25.31 -2.64
C PHE A 155 -26.60 -24.52 -2.61
N LYS A 156 -26.37 -23.68 -3.65
CA LYS A 156 -25.34 -22.64 -3.65
C LYS A 156 -25.77 -21.52 -2.68
N THR A 157 -25.54 -21.71 -1.41
CA THR A 157 -25.53 -20.60 -0.46
C THR A 157 -24.20 -19.89 -0.61
N GLU A 158 -24.22 -18.62 -0.98
CA GLU A 158 -23.04 -17.76 -0.96
C GLU A 158 -22.40 -17.85 0.44
N ARG A 159 -21.16 -18.29 0.50
CA ARG A 159 -20.43 -18.42 1.77
C ARG A 159 -20.15 -17.02 2.29
N LYS A 160 -20.86 -16.55 3.31
CA LYS A 160 -20.54 -15.35 4.04
C LYS A 160 -19.15 -15.51 4.66
N THR A 161 -18.17 -14.75 4.16
CA THR A 161 -16.83 -14.66 4.73
C THR A 161 -16.92 -13.80 5.97
N GLU A 162 -16.60 -14.36 7.14
CA GLU A 162 -16.56 -13.59 8.40
C GLU A 162 -15.26 -12.79 8.46
N LYS A 163 -15.36 -11.48 8.71
CA LYS A 163 -14.22 -10.59 8.95
C LYS A 163 -13.53 -11.02 10.26
N SER A 164 -12.18 -10.89 10.30
CA SER A 164 -11.46 -11.05 11.57
C SER A 164 -11.86 -9.94 12.56
N GLU A 165 -11.73 -10.18 13.86
CA GLU A 165 -12.03 -9.18 14.89
C GLU A 165 -11.20 -7.90 14.71
N LEU A 166 -9.89 -8.05 14.41
CA LEU A 166 -9.02 -6.91 14.11
C LEU A 166 -9.52 -6.12 12.90
N LEU A 167 -9.84 -6.81 11.80
CA LEU A 167 -10.31 -6.16 10.58
C LEU A 167 -11.62 -5.39 10.83
N THR A 168 -12.55 -5.98 11.59
CA THR A 168 -13.79 -5.31 11.99
C THR A 168 -13.49 -4.04 12.78
N TYR A 169 -12.64 -4.12 13.80
CA TYR A 169 -12.24 -2.97 14.61
C TYR A 169 -11.63 -1.85 13.75
N LEU A 170 -10.70 -2.17 12.84
CA LEU A 170 -10.04 -1.17 12.00
C LEU A 170 -11.02 -0.50 11.02
N ILE A 171 -11.99 -1.25 10.47
CA ILE A 171 -13.04 -0.70 9.61
C ILE A 171 -13.92 0.24 10.42
N ASP A 172 -14.39 -0.16 11.60
CA ASP A 172 -15.26 0.64 12.47
C ASP A 172 -14.56 1.91 12.96
N LEU A 173 -13.23 1.85 13.16
CA LEU A 173 -12.38 3.01 13.47
C LEU A 173 -12.26 3.98 12.28
N GLY A 174 -12.61 3.56 11.07
CA GLY A 174 -12.50 4.35 9.85
C GLY A 174 -11.06 4.39 9.30
N CYS A 175 -10.34 3.29 9.40
CA CYS A 175 -9.07 3.11 8.70
C CYS A 175 -9.31 2.93 7.20
N ALA A 176 -8.36 3.40 6.39
CA ALA A 176 -8.28 3.09 4.97
C ALA A 176 -7.45 1.81 4.74
N PHE A 177 -7.69 1.15 3.61
CA PHE A 177 -6.97 -0.08 3.24
C PHE A 177 -6.50 0.03 1.80
N GLN A 178 -5.19 -0.12 1.59
CA GLN A 178 -4.60 -0.11 0.26
C GLN A 178 -4.36 -1.55 -0.20
N GLY A 179 -5.00 -1.95 -1.30
CA GLY A 179 -4.80 -3.23 -1.96
C GLY A 179 -3.65 -3.16 -2.96
N ASN A 180 -2.75 -4.16 -2.91
CA ASN A 180 -1.64 -4.24 -3.85
C ASN A 180 -2.07 -4.99 -5.12
N LEU A 181 -1.96 -4.35 -6.28
CA LEU A 181 -2.36 -4.93 -7.57
C LEU A 181 -1.60 -6.22 -7.88
N GLY A 182 -0.31 -6.30 -7.53
CA GLY A 182 0.50 -7.51 -7.69
C GLY A 182 -0.01 -8.72 -6.90
N SER A 183 -0.69 -8.49 -5.77
CA SER A 183 -1.27 -9.57 -4.97
C SER A 183 -2.38 -10.30 -5.71
N PHE A 184 -3.23 -9.57 -6.45
CA PHE A 184 -4.29 -10.17 -7.27
C PHE A 184 -3.73 -11.00 -8.43
N LEU A 185 -2.55 -10.62 -8.94
CA LEU A 185 -1.83 -11.36 -9.98
C LEU A 185 -1.05 -12.57 -9.44
N GLY A 186 -1.04 -12.77 -8.12
CA GLY A 186 -0.32 -13.88 -7.48
C GLY A 186 1.17 -13.67 -7.31
N LEU A 187 1.70 -12.44 -7.50
CA LEU A 187 3.13 -12.15 -7.39
C LEU A 187 3.69 -12.38 -5.98
N TYR A 188 2.84 -12.29 -4.97
CA TYR A 188 3.18 -12.52 -3.55
C TYR A 188 2.68 -13.88 -3.04
N GLY A 189 2.43 -14.81 -3.97
CA GLY A 189 2.01 -16.17 -3.68
C GLY A 189 0.51 -16.37 -3.52
N GLN A 190 0.10 -17.65 -3.54
CA GLN A 190 -1.32 -18.03 -3.54
C GLN A 190 -2.10 -17.57 -2.29
N ARG A 191 -1.44 -17.48 -1.13
CA ARG A 191 -2.08 -17.03 0.11
C ARG A 191 -2.49 -15.56 -0.03
N ALA A 192 -1.56 -14.69 -0.38
CA ALA A 192 -1.83 -13.27 -0.59
C ALA A 192 -2.92 -13.06 -1.65
N GLN A 193 -2.86 -13.78 -2.76
CA GLN A 193 -3.88 -13.70 -3.81
C GLN A 193 -5.28 -14.10 -3.32
N LYS A 194 -5.40 -15.19 -2.55
CA LYS A 194 -6.68 -15.62 -1.98
C LYS A 194 -7.22 -14.61 -0.97
N THR A 195 -6.34 -14.05 -0.12
CA THR A 195 -6.71 -13.02 0.84
C THR A 195 -7.14 -11.74 0.12
N ALA A 196 -6.39 -11.28 -0.89
CA ALA A 196 -6.74 -10.12 -1.71
C ALA A 196 -8.14 -10.25 -2.31
N ASN A 197 -8.42 -11.38 -2.97
CA ASN A 197 -9.75 -11.65 -3.54
C ASN A 197 -10.87 -11.73 -2.48
N SER A 198 -10.56 -12.21 -1.28
CA SER A 198 -11.53 -12.25 -0.19
C SER A 198 -11.82 -10.85 0.35
N LEU A 199 -10.80 -10.02 0.57
CA LEU A 199 -10.94 -8.64 1.01
C LEU A 199 -11.66 -7.76 -0.05
N LYS A 200 -11.38 -7.98 -1.37
CA LYS A 200 -12.10 -7.31 -2.47
C LYS A 200 -13.60 -7.65 -2.40
N LYS A 201 -13.97 -8.92 -2.25
CA LYS A 201 -15.37 -9.35 -2.13
C LYS A 201 -16.10 -8.82 -0.90
N MET A 202 -15.36 -8.49 0.15
CA MET A 202 -15.89 -7.89 1.38
C MET A 202 -15.89 -6.36 1.32
N GLU A 203 -15.49 -5.77 0.19
CA GLU A 203 -15.41 -4.31 -0.03
C GLU A 203 -14.55 -3.60 1.02
N VAL A 204 -13.42 -4.23 1.40
CA VAL A 204 -12.51 -3.68 2.41
C VAL A 204 -11.61 -2.60 1.82
N TYR A 205 -11.15 -2.80 0.59
CA TYR A 205 -10.20 -1.87 -0.02
C TYR A 205 -10.84 -0.53 -0.35
N THR A 206 -10.16 0.53 0.06
CA THR A 206 -10.52 1.92 -0.23
C THR A 206 -9.65 2.51 -1.34
N HIS A 207 -8.44 2.00 -1.50
CA HIS A 207 -7.43 2.48 -2.45
C HIS A 207 -6.64 1.30 -3.02
N PHE A 208 -6.04 1.51 -4.19
CA PHE A 208 -5.16 0.52 -4.81
C PHE A 208 -3.82 1.15 -5.19
N GLY A 209 -2.76 0.34 -5.19
CA GLY A 209 -1.44 0.76 -5.60
C GLY A 209 -0.66 -0.38 -6.24
N THR A 210 0.34 -0.02 -7.03
CA THR A 210 1.19 -1.01 -7.71
C THR A 210 2.23 -1.60 -6.77
N ASP A 211 2.70 -0.79 -5.82
CA ASP A 211 3.84 -1.11 -4.97
C ASP A 211 5.07 -1.47 -5.83
N LEU A 212 5.26 -0.68 -6.88
CA LEU A 212 6.32 -0.88 -7.85
C LEU A 212 7.66 -0.40 -7.29
N HIS A 213 8.64 -1.31 -7.17
CA HIS A 213 9.97 -1.02 -6.63
C HIS A 213 11.06 -1.00 -7.71
N SER A 214 10.82 -1.59 -8.88
CA SER A 214 11.89 -1.74 -9.88
C SER A 214 11.34 -1.89 -11.28
N ARG A 215 12.21 -1.68 -12.27
CA ARG A 215 11.93 -1.92 -13.70
C ARG A 215 11.46 -3.35 -13.97
N ALA A 216 11.92 -4.32 -13.19
CA ALA A 216 11.47 -5.71 -13.35
C ALA A 216 9.96 -5.90 -13.08
N GLY A 217 9.33 -5.00 -12.32
CA GLY A 217 7.91 -4.99 -12.05
C GLY A 217 7.06 -4.41 -13.19
N ILE A 218 7.64 -3.62 -14.11
CA ILE A 218 6.92 -2.95 -15.21
C ILE A 218 6.09 -3.93 -16.04
N LYS A 219 6.62 -5.12 -16.30
CA LYS A 219 5.94 -6.16 -17.09
C LYS A 219 4.58 -6.62 -16.53
N TYR A 220 4.26 -6.23 -15.31
CA TYR A 220 2.98 -6.57 -14.66
C TYR A 220 1.96 -5.44 -14.71
N LEU A 221 2.37 -4.21 -15.11
CA LEU A 221 1.48 -3.04 -15.16
C LEU A 221 0.38 -3.18 -16.22
N ASP A 222 0.66 -3.88 -17.32
CA ASP A 222 -0.32 -4.11 -18.40
C ASP A 222 -1.42 -5.11 -18.04
N ARG A 223 -1.26 -5.83 -16.92
CA ARG A 223 -2.25 -6.80 -16.45
C ARG A 223 -3.32 -6.10 -15.63
N ARG A 224 -4.39 -5.68 -16.28
CA ARG A 224 -5.55 -5.11 -15.58
C ARG A 224 -6.20 -6.17 -14.70
N LEU A 225 -6.69 -5.75 -13.54
CA LEU A 225 -7.65 -6.56 -12.79
C LEU A 225 -8.92 -6.58 -13.63
N ASP A 226 -9.29 -7.74 -14.16
CA ASP A 226 -10.62 -7.91 -14.76
C ASP A 226 -11.67 -7.52 -13.71
N ASP A 227 -12.62 -6.68 -14.11
CA ASP A 227 -13.70 -6.12 -13.27
C ASP A 227 -14.58 -7.20 -12.62
#